data_61fb1fc02be053acac5b4ca251de5f6b
#
_entry.id   61fb1fc02be053acac5b4ca251de5f6b
#
_cell.length_a   1.000
_cell.length_b   1.000
_cell.length_c   1.000
_cell.angle_alpha   90.00
_cell.angle_beta   90.00
_cell.angle_gamma   90.00
#
_symmetry.space_group_name_H-M   'P 1'
#
loop_
_entity.id
_entity.type
_entity.pdbx_description
1 polymer ?
#
loop_
_entity_poly.entity_id
_entity_poly.type
_entity_poly.pdbx_seq_one_letter_code
_entity_poly.pdbx_strand_id
1 'polypeptide(L)'
;KHHVADVRTEFHQVIVQYFIDEYMRGRTPNPCVMCNPLFKERILCEWADRCNCAWIATGHYCQLKDINGYRYILTGDDPLKDQSYFLWKLPQEILKRMMFPLGGMTKASVRDYLASKGFEAKARGGESMEICFIEKDYREFLKEHCPDIDERIGPGWFVDSKGLKLGQHKG
;
A
#
# COMPACT_ATOMS: atom_id res chain seq x y z
N LYS A 1 17.22 -16.04 9.26
CA LYS A 1 17.85 -15.78 7.94
C LYS A 1 17.22 -14.54 7.31
N HIS A 2 18.02 -13.71 6.64
CA HIS A 2 17.56 -12.58 5.86
C HIS A 2 17.73 -12.90 4.37
N HIS A 3 16.71 -12.63 3.58
CA HIS A 3 16.72 -12.81 2.13
C HIS A 3 16.36 -11.48 1.46
N VAL A 4 17.03 -11.17 0.34
CA VAL A 4 16.75 -10.01 -0.48
C VAL A 4 16.23 -10.50 -1.83
N ALA A 5 15.03 -10.08 -2.21
CA ALA A 5 14.47 -10.28 -3.52
C ALA A 5 14.61 -8.98 -4.32
N ASP A 6 15.35 -9.01 -5.44
CA ASP A 6 15.37 -7.87 -6.35
C ASP A 6 14.18 -7.97 -7.31
N VAL A 7 13.24 -7.08 -7.11
CA VAL A 7 11.97 -7.05 -7.83
C VAL A 7 11.70 -5.67 -8.45
N ARG A 8 12.75 -4.83 -8.55
CA ARG A 8 12.64 -3.43 -9.00
C ARG A 8 11.99 -3.29 -10.37
N THR A 9 12.41 -4.09 -11.33
CA THR A 9 11.87 -4.02 -12.70
C THR A 9 10.38 -4.35 -12.74
N GLU A 10 9.98 -5.44 -12.08
CA GLU A 10 8.57 -5.84 -12.04
C GLU A 10 7.72 -4.83 -11.27
N PHE A 11 8.23 -4.32 -10.14
CA PHE A 11 7.56 -3.28 -9.36
C PHE A 11 7.29 -2.03 -10.20
N HIS A 12 8.27 -1.59 -10.95
CA HIS A 12 8.12 -0.44 -11.83
C HIS A 12 7.05 -0.69 -12.89
N GLN A 13 7.09 -1.83 -13.57
CA GLN A 13 6.14 -2.16 -14.64
C GLN A 13 4.69 -2.31 -14.14
N VAL A 14 4.50 -2.86 -12.95
CA VAL A 14 3.16 -3.18 -12.44
C VAL A 14 2.59 -2.05 -11.59
N ILE A 15 3.38 -1.50 -10.68
CA ILE A 15 2.86 -0.57 -9.66
C ILE A 15 3.13 0.89 -10.03
N VAL A 16 4.35 1.21 -10.44
CA VAL A 16 4.70 2.58 -10.83
C VAL A 16 3.96 2.98 -12.10
N GLN A 17 3.94 2.10 -13.10
CA GLN A 17 3.22 2.37 -14.34
C GLN A 17 1.71 2.50 -14.11
N TYR A 18 1.11 1.64 -13.27
CA TYR A 18 -0.30 1.78 -12.85
C TYR A 18 -0.58 3.16 -12.24
N PHE A 19 0.31 3.63 -11.36
CA PHE A 19 0.18 4.94 -10.71
C PHE A 19 0.18 6.08 -11.74
N ILE A 20 1.13 6.07 -12.67
CA ILE A 20 1.24 7.05 -13.75
C ILE A 20 -0.01 7.01 -14.62
N ASP A 21 -0.41 5.83 -15.08
CA ASP A 21 -1.55 5.66 -15.99
C ASP A 21 -2.87 6.16 -15.39
N GLU A 22 -3.08 5.97 -14.10
CA GLU A 22 -4.29 6.44 -13.43
C GLU A 22 -4.33 7.97 -13.35
N TYR A 23 -3.21 8.61 -13.00
CA TYR A 23 -3.13 10.07 -13.03
C TYR A 23 -3.33 10.64 -14.43
N MET A 24 -2.72 10.02 -15.45
CA MET A 24 -2.88 10.43 -16.84
C MET A 24 -4.32 10.28 -17.37
N ARG A 25 -5.14 9.45 -16.68
CA ARG A 25 -6.59 9.31 -16.94
C ARG A 25 -7.46 10.22 -16.07
N GLY A 26 -6.85 11.11 -15.28
CA GLY A 26 -7.55 12.02 -14.38
C GLY A 26 -8.12 11.33 -13.13
N ARG A 27 -7.57 10.20 -12.70
CA ARG A 27 -7.98 9.47 -11.51
C ARG A 27 -6.90 9.53 -10.45
N THR A 28 -7.28 9.53 -9.18
CA THR A 28 -6.33 9.45 -8.05
C THR A 28 -6.13 7.98 -7.67
N PRO A 29 -4.96 7.38 -7.96
CA PRO A 29 -4.70 5.98 -7.66
C PRO A 29 -4.45 5.75 -6.17
N ASN A 30 -4.75 4.53 -5.71
CA ASN A 30 -4.21 3.99 -4.48
C ASN A 30 -3.30 2.80 -4.82
N PRO A 31 -2.00 3.03 -5.04
CA PRO A 31 -1.10 1.98 -5.48
C PRO A 31 -0.92 0.88 -4.43
N CYS A 32 -1.10 1.15 -3.14
CA CYS A 32 -0.98 0.15 -2.08
C CYS A 32 -2.03 -0.94 -2.18
N VAL A 33 -3.26 -0.59 -2.56
CA VAL A 33 -4.36 -1.56 -2.77
C VAL A 33 -4.06 -2.51 -3.93
N MET A 34 -3.32 -2.06 -4.93
CA MET A 34 -2.90 -2.89 -6.06
C MET A 34 -1.60 -3.64 -5.73
N CYS A 35 -0.68 -3.00 -5.03
CA CYS A 35 0.63 -3.55 -4.69
C CYS A 35 0.52 -4.79 -3.79
N ASN A 36 -0.35 -4.77 -2.78
CA ASN A 36 -0.46 -5.88 -1.86
C ASN A 36 -0.83 -7.20 -2.60
N PRO A 37 -1.98 -7.31 -3.30
CA PRO A 37 -2.37 -8.57 -3.94
C PRO A 37 -1.52 -8.95 -5.15
N LEU A 38 -1.18 -7.97 -6.00
CA LEU A 38 -0.52 -8.26 -7.27
C LEU A 38 0.99 -8.46 -7.14
N PHE A 39 1.58 -7.94 -6.06
CA PHE A 39 3.02 -7.88 -5.94
C PHE A 39 3.54 -8.43 -4.60
N LYS A 40 3.34 -7.72 -3.48
CA LYS A 40 3.95 -8.06 -2.20
C LYS A 40 3.60 -9.46 -1.71
N GLU A 41 2.31 -9.76 -1.61
CA GLU A 41 1.85 -11.00 -0.98
C GLU A 41 2.07 -12.19 -1.91
N ARG A 42 2.01 -11.98 -3.21
CA ARG A 42 2.39 -13.00 -4.20
C ARG A 42 3.87 -13.39 -4.05
N ILE A 43 4.76 -12.41 -4.02
CA ILE A 43 6.20 -12.65 -3.87
C ILE A 43 6.50 -13.31 -2.51
N LEU A 44 5.84 -12.88 -1.44
CA LEU A 44 5.98 -13.51 -0.13
C LEU A 44 5.55 -14.98 -0.16
N CYS A 45 4.46 -15.33 -0.86
CA CYS A 45 4.03 -16.71 -1.04
C CYS A 45 5.07 -17.53 -1.82
N GLU A 46 5.60 -17.00 -2.93
CA GLU A 46 6.64 -17.66 -3.72
C GLU A 46 7.92 -17.93 -2.88
N TRP A 47 8.32 -16.95 -2.06
CA TRP A 47 9.45 -17.13 -1.15
C TRP A 47 9.16 -18.10 0.00
N ALA A 48 7.93 -18.08 0.53
CA ALA A 48 7.51 -19.04 1.53
C ALA A 48 7.61 -20.48 0.99
N ASP A 49 7.17 -20.70 -0.24
CA ASP A 49 7.27 -22.02 -0.90
C ASP A 49 8.73 -22.47 -1.05
N ARG A 50 9.61 -21.58 -1.52
CA ARG A 50 11.06 -21.85 -1.62
C ARG A 50 11.70 -22.15 -0.27
N CYS A 51 11.16 -21.59 0.81
CA CYS A 51 11.65 -21.78 2.18
C CYS A 51 10.93 -22.90 2.95
N ASN A 52 10.02 -23.64 2.32
CA ASN A 52 9.13 -24.62 2.95
C ASN A 52 8.33 -24.03 4.14
N CYS A 53 7.86 -22.77 3.99
CA CYS A 53 7.02 -22.12 4.98
C CYS A 53 5.56 -22.20 4.57
N ALA A 54 4.71 -22.76 5.44
CA ALA A 54 3.27 -22.84 5.20
C ALA A 54 2.59 -21.46 5.30
N TRP A 55 3.14 -20.56 6.12
CA TRP A 55 2.54 -19.28 6.47
C TRP A 55 3.43 -18.11 6.08
N ILE A 56 2.78 -16.98 5.78
CA ILE A 56 3.42 -15.68 5.63
C ILE A 56 2.83 -14.71 6.66
N ALA A 57 3.65 -13.83 7.20
CA ALA A 57 3.23 -12.85 8.19
C ALA A 57 3.64 -11.44 7.76
N THR A 58 2.75 -10.48 7.93
CA THR A 58 3.03 -9.07 7.67
C THR A 58 2.62 -8.20 8.85
N GLY A 59 3.18 -6.99 8.91
CA GLY A 59 2.91 -6.03 9.97
C GLY A 59 1.64 -5.19 9.78
N HIS A 60 0.67 -5.65 8.99
CA HIS A 60 -0.59 -4.92 8.83
C HIS A 60 -1.45 -5.01 10.09
N TYR A 61 -2.06 -3.89 10.45
CA TYR A 61 -3.03 -3.77 11.54
C TYR A 61 -4.42 -4.17 11.03
N CYS A 62 -4.66 -5.45 10.95
CA CYS A 62 -5.96 -6.04 10.61
C CYS A 62 -6.04 -7.45 11.19
N GLN A 63 -7.24 -8.00 11.25
CA GLN A 63 -7.49 -9.35 11.77
C GLN A 63 -8.02 -10.26 10.68
N LEU A 64 -8.00 -11.57 10.95
CA LEU A 64 -8.55 -12.60 10.09
C LEU A 64 -9.62 -13.39 10.85
N LYS A 65 -10.67 -13.76 10.14
CA LYS A 65 -11.72 -14.63 10.66
C LYS A 65 -12.10 -15.68 9.62
N ASP A 66 -12.13 -16.93 10.06
CA ASP A 66 -12.62 -18.04 9.23
C ASP A 66 -14.11 -18.24 9.43
N ILE A 67 -14.88 -18.20 8.33
CA ILE A 67 -16.33 -18.40 8.31
C ILE A 67 -16.65 -19.31 7.12
N ASN A 68 -17.27 -20.47 7.37
CA ASN A 68 -17.71 -21.40 6.34
C ASN A 68 -16.64 -21.77 5.29
N GLY A 69 -15.38 -21.94 5.73
CA GLY A 69 -14.25 -22.31 4.85
C GLY A 69 -13.64 -21.17 4.06
N TYR A 70 -14.14 -19.95 4.24
CA TYR A 70 -13.57 -18.72 3.71
C TYR A 70 -12.88 -17.92 4.80
N ARG A 71 -11.79 -17.26 4.45
CA ARG A 71 -11.07 -16.36 5.34
C ARG A 71 -11.40 -14.92 5.00
N TYR A 72 -11.81 -14.14 6.01
CA TYR A 72 -12.22 -12.75 5.88
C TYR A 72 -11.24 -11.85 6.62
N ILE A 73 -11.01 -10.66 6.06
CA ILE A 73 -10.26 -9.59 6.69
C ILE A 73 -11.24 -8.78 7.55
N LEU A 74 -10.87 -8.54 8.79
CA LEU A 74 -11.55 -7.66 9.72
C LEU A 74 -10.66 -6.47 10.05
N THR A 75 -11.26 -5.39 10.54
CA THR A 75 -10.53 -4.24 11.08
C THR A 75 -9.64 -4.67 12.25
N GLY A 76 -8.51 -3.98 12.42
CA GLY A 76 -7.64 -4.15 13.57
C GLY A 76 -8.23 -3.53 14.83
N ASP A 77 -7.68 -3.89 15.99
CA ASP A 77 -8.10 -3.34 17.30
C ASP A 77 -7.75 -1.86 17.47
N ASP A 78 -6.76 -1.35 16.70
CA ASP A 78 -6.43 0.06 16.68
C ASP A 78 -7.17 0.75 15.52
N PRO A 79 -8.27 1.49 15.77
CA PRO A 79 -9.06 2.10 14.71
C PRO A 79 -8.34 3.23 13.98
N LEU A 80 -7.29 3.81 14.59
CA LEU A 80 -6.47 4.86 13.98
C LEU A 80 -5.37 4.28 13.08
N LYS A 81 -5.13 2.96 13.17
CA LYS A 81 -4.08 2.26 12.43
C LYS A 81 -4.61 1.11 11.58
N ASP A 82 -5.92 0.94 11.50
CA ASP A 82 -6.52 -0.10 10.67
C ASP A 82 -6.02 -0.02 9.22
N GLN A 83 -5.60 -1.17 8.70
CA GLN A 83 -5.06 -1.32 7.34
C GLN A 83 -5.83 -2.36 6.50
N SER A 84 -6.99 -2.80 6.97
CA SER A 84 -7.83 -3.77 6.28
C SER A 84 -8.19 -3.33 4.86
N TYR A 85 -8.38 -2.01 4.65
CA TYR A 85 -8.68 -1.43 3.35
C TYR A 85 -7.60 -1.72 2.28
N PHE A 86 -6.33 -1.83 2.66
CA PHE A 86 -5.25 -2.08 1.69
C PHE A 86 -5.18 -3.54 1.22
N LEU A 87 -5.95 -4.43 1.82
CA LEU A 87 -5.88 -5.87 1.63
C LEU A 87 -7.14 -6.50 1.03
N TRP A 88 -8.20 -5.72 0.78
CA TRP A 88 -9.50 -6.24 0.35
C TRP A 88 -9.47 -7.02 -0.96
N LYS A 89 -8.47 -6.80 -1.81
CA LYS A 89 -8.30 -7.52 -3.08
C LYS A 89 -7.53 -8.84 -2.96
N LEU A 90 -7.08 -9.23 -1.76
CA LEU A 90 -6.33 -10.47 -1.60
C LEU A 90 -7.21 -11.68 -1.92
N PRO A 91 -6.75 -12.58 -2.81
CA PRO A 91 -7.49 -13.80 -3.12
C PRO A 91 -7.42 -14.80 -1.96
N GLN A 92 -8.37 -15.72 -1.89
CA GLN A 92 -8.53 -16.67 -0.79
C GLN A 92 -7.33 -17.59 -0.61
N GLU A 93 -6.68 -18.00 -1.69
CA GLU A 93 -5.47 -18.84 -1.63
C GLU A 93 -4.31 -18.16 -0.90
N ILE A 94 -4.17 -16.84 -1.05
CA ILE A 94 -3.18 -16.03 -0.31
C ILE A 94 -3.67 -15.81 1.13
N LEU A 95 -4.92 -15.37 1.32
CA LEU A 95 -5.48 -15.11 2.65
C LEU A 95 -5.36 -16.31 3.58
N LYS A 96 -5.57 -17.53 3.09
CA LYS A 96 -5.45 -18.75 3.87
C LYS A 96 -4.04 -19.01 4.39
N ARG A 97 -3.04 -18.35 3.84
CA ARG A 97 -1.64 -18.43 4.27
C ARG A 97 -1.19 -17.22 5.10
N MET A 98 -2.02 -16.17 5.18
CA MET A 98 -1.65 -14.93 5.88
C MET A 98 -1.81 -15.04 7.39
N MET A 99 -0.93 -14.32 8.09
CA MET A 99 -1.02 -13.99 9.50
C MET A 99 -0.76 -12.49 9.70
N PHE A 100 -1.52 -11.86 10.57
CA PHE A 100 -1.38 -10.45 10.94
C PHE A 100 -1.15 -10.32 12.45
N PRO A 101 0.08 -10.50 12.93
CA PRO A 101 0.39 -10.52 14.36
C PRO A 101 0.06 -9.23 15.09
N LEU A 102 -0.04 -8.11 14.37
CA LEU A 102 -0.34 -6.80 14.94
C LEU A 102 -1.84 -6.48 14.99
N GLY A 103 -2.69 -7.34 14.45
CA GLY A 103 -4.13 -7.06 14.33
C GLY A 103 -4.85 -6.86 15.66
N GLY A 104 -4.41 -7.56 16.72
CA GLY A 104 -4.93 -7.42 18.10
C GLY A 104 -4.12 -6.45 18.98
N MET A 105 -3.32 -5.56 18.39
CA MET A 105 -2.44 -4.66 19.14
C MET A 105 -2.67 -3.20 18.74
N THR A 106 -2.54 -2.30 19.70
CA THR A 106 -2.46 -0.87 19.39
C THR A 106 -1.04 -0.48 18.98
N LYS A 107 -0.91 0.61 18.23
CA LYS A 107 0.42 1.14 17.87
C LYS A 107 1.27 1.48 19.10
N ALA A 108 0.63 1.97 20.15
CA ALA A 108 1.29 2.25 21.43
C ALA A 108 1.88 0.96 22.02
N SER A 109 1.08 -0.10 22.15
CA SER A 109 1.55 -1.37 22.71
C SER A 109 2.68 -2.01 21.90
N VAL A 110 2.67 -1.85 20.57
CA VAL A 110 3.78 -2.29 19.69
C VAL A 110 5.05 -1.52 19.97
N ARG A 111 4.96 -0.19 20.16
CA ARG A 111 6.11 0.65 20.53
C ARG A 111 6.70 0.27 21.88
N ASP A 112 5.85 0.05 22.88
CA ASP A 112 6.28 -0.39 24.21
C ASP A 112 6.96 -1.75 24.17
N TYR A 113 6.40 -2.68 23.39
CA TYR A 113 7.02 -3.98 23.17
C TYR A 113 8.39 -3.87 22.51
N LEU A 114 8.54 -3.04 21.47
CA LEU A 114 9.84 -2.81 20.82
C LEU A 114 10.86 -2.21 21.79
N ALA A 115 10.47 -1.21 22.59
CA ALA A 115 11.33 -0.61 23.62
C ALA A 115 11.78 -1.66 24.63
N SER A 116 10.87 -2.52 25.13
CA SER A 116 11.18 -3.60 26.07
C SER A 116 12.16 -4.65 25.52
N LYS A 117 12.28 -4.74 24.19
CA LYS A 117 13.22 -5.62 23.49
C LYS A 117 14.53 -4.94 23.06
N GLY A 118 14.77 -3.70 23.49
CA GLY A 118 15.98 -2.94 23.15
C GLY A 118 15.95 -2.27 21.77
N PHE A 119 14.80 -2.20 21.10
CA PHE A 119 14.64 -1.55 19.81
C PHE A 119 14.11 -0.11 19.93
N GLU A 120 14.64 0.67 20.87
CA GLU A 120 14.17 2.02 21.22
C GLU A 120 14.14 2.99 20.03
N ALA A 121 15.18 2.95 19.17
CA ALA A 121 15.24 3.79 17.98
C ALA A 121 14.08 3.52 17.02
N LYS A 122 13.67 2.27 16.87
CA LYS A 122 12.49 1.89 16.06
C LYS A 122 11.17 2.24 16.77
N ALA A 123 11.12 2.10 18.08
CA ALA A 123 9.94 2.48 18.88
C ALA A 123 9.63 3.98 18.77
N ARG A 124 10.66 4.84 18.68
CA ARG A 124 10.55 6.30 18.53
C ARG A 124 10.44 6.76 17.08
N GLY A 125 10.69 5.89 16.12
CA GLY A 125 10.68 6.22 14.68
C GLY A 125 9.35 6.81 14.22
N GLY A 126 9.43 7.77 13.30
CA GLY A 126 8.27 8.33 12.61
C GLY A 126 7.57 7.30 11.71
N GLU A 127 6.37 7.63 11.30
CA GLU A 127 5.62 6.83 10.32
C GLU A 127 5.83 7.40 8.92
N SER A 128 6.01 6.51 7.95
CA SER A 128 5.96 6.91 6.55
C SER A 128 4.49 7.14 6.18
N MET A 129 4.17 8.37 5.85
CA MET A 129 2.81 8.78 5.42
C MET A 129 2.69 8.81 3.90
N GLU A 130 3.82 8.70 3.20
CA GLU A 130 3.91 8.86 1.75
C GLU A 130 3.91 7.50 1.01
N ILE A 131 3.66 7.57 -0.27
CA ILE A 131 3.79 6.43 -1.19
C ILE A 131 5.27 6.04 -1.26
N CYS A 132 5.58 4.76 -1.08
CA CYS A 132 6.94 4.26 -0.81
C CYS A 132 7.97 4.50 -1.93
N PHE A 133 7.57 4.89 -3.13
CA PHE A 133 8.45 5.21 -4.26
C PHE A 133 8.43 6.70 -4.63
N ILE A 134 7.73 7.54 -3.86
CA ILE A 134 7.67 8.99 -4.05
C ILE A 134 8.36 9.64 -2.85
N GLU A 135 9.48 10.31 -3.09
CA GLU A 135 10.27 10.94 -2.02
C GLU A 135 9.77 12.33 -1.65
N LYS A 136 9.09 13.00 -2.60
CA LYS A 136 8.63 14.38 -2.47
C LYS A 136 7.19 14.54 -2.94
N ASP A 137 6.94 15.50 -3.81
CA ASP A 137 5.61 15.72 -4.42
C ASP A 137 5.38 14.75 -5.59
N TYR A 138 4.22 14.13 -5.65
CA TYR A 138 3.84 13.23 -6.74
C TYR A 138 3.79 13.95 -8.11
N ARG A 139 3.60 15.26 -8.14
CA ARG A 139 3.60 16.05 -9.38
C ARG A 139 5.00 16.12 -10.00
N GLU A 140 6.04 16.30 -9.16
CA GLU A 140 7.44 16.24 -9.63
C GLU A 140 7.73 14.85 -10.19
N PHE A 141 7.34 13.81 -9.47
CA PHE A 141 7.48 12.43 -9.92
C PHE A 141 6.81 12.17 -11.27
N LEU A 142 5.58 12.67 -11.46
CA LEU A 142 4.87 12.52 -12.74
C LEU A 142 5.57 13.27 -13.88
N LYS A 143 6.09 14.48 -13.65
CA LYS A 143 6.86 15.24 -14.65
C LYS A 143 8.16 14.54 -15.06
N GLU A 144 8.84 13.90 -14.14
CA GLU A 144 10.04 13.12 -14.41
C GLU A 144 9.76 11.88 -15.29
N HIS A 145 8.59 11.26 -15.11
CA HIS A 145 8.21 10.03 -15.80
C HIS A 145 7.33 10.26 -17.05
N CYS A 146 6.72 11.43 -17.18
CA CYS A 146 5.89 11.84 -18.29
C CYS A 146 6.29 13.24 -18.76
N PRO A 147 7.34 13.38 -19.58
CA PRO A 147 7.84 14.69 -20.01
C PRO A 147 6.80 15.54 -20.76
N ASP A 148 5.82 14.90 -21.37
CA ASP A 148 4.71 15.54 -22.12
C ASP A 148 3.49 15.83 -21.24
N ILE A 149 3.58 15.70 -19.93
CA ILE A 149 2.43 15.86 -19.02
C ILE A 149 1.83 17.26 -19.10
N ASP A 150 2.66 18.29 -19.16
CA ASP A 150 2.22 19.68 -19.20
C ASP A 150 1.49 20.01 -20.54
N GLU A 151 1.77 19.27 -21.62
CA GLU A 151 1.04 19.38 -22.89
C GLU A 151 -0.30 18.64 -22.86
N ARG A 152 -0.37 17.53 -22.14
CA ARG A 152 -1.56 16.67 -22.03
C ARG A 152 -2.54 17.13 -20.95
N ILE A 153 -2.02 17.69 -19.86
CA ILE A 153 -2.81 18.14 -18.70
C ILE A 153 -2.50 19.63 -18.48
N GLY A 154 -3.02 20.47 -19.39
CA GLY A 154 -2.84 21.90 -19.32
C GLY A 154 -3.79 22.61 -18.35
N PRO A 155 -3.68 23.93 -18.21
CA PRO A 155 -4.60 24.73 -17.40
C PRO A 155 -6.06 24.57 -17.86
N GLY A 156 -6.96 24.52 -16.92
CA GLY A 156 -8.37 24.35 -17.19
C GLY A 156 -9.27 25.04 -16.17
N TRP A 157 -10.57 24.75 -16.23
CA TRP A 157 -11.56 25.32 -15.34
C TRP A 157 -12.21 24.27 -14.46
N PHE A 158 -12.33 24.57 -13.17
CA PHE A 158 -13.29 23.89 -12.33
C PHE A 158 -14.69 24.37 -12.72
N VAL A 159 -15.58 23.43 -12.97
CA VAL A 159 -16.97 23.73 -13.34
C VAL A 159 -17.94 22.97 -12.44
N ASP A 160 -19.10 23.55 -12.17
CA ASP A 160 -20.17 22.85 -11.47
C ASP A 160 -20.94 21.91 -12.41
N SER A 161 -21.94 21.20 -11.87
CA SER A 161 -22.79 20.29 -12.65
C SER A 161 -23.61 20.96 -13.78
N LYS A 162 -23.69 22.29 -13.80
CA LYS A 162 -24.37 23.09 -14.81
C LYS A 162 -23.40 23.73 -15.80
N GLY A 163 -22.10 23.50 -15.67
CA GLY A 163 -21.04 24.04 -16.51
C GLY A 163 -20.60 25.48 -16.13
N LEU A 164 -21.04 26.01 -14.98
CA LEU A 164 -20.59 27.31 -14.49
C LEU A 164 -19.11 27.21 -14.03
N LYS A 165 -18.30 28.12 -14.52
CA LYS A 165 -16.88 28.20 -14.14
C LYS A 165 -16.73 28.68 -12.71
N LEU A 166 -16.08 27.88 -11.85
CA LEU A 166 -15.87 28.16 -10.44
C LEU A 166 -14.46 28.68 -10.14
N GLY A 167 -13.46 28.31 -10.96
CA GLY A 167 -12.08 28.73 -10.80
C GLY A 167 -11.16 28.07 -11.82
N GLN A 168 -9.92 28.51 -11.91
CA GLN A 168 -8.89 27.91 -12.77
C GLN A 168 -8.00 26.94 -12.00
N HIS A 169 -7.58 25.85 -12.65
CA HIS A 169 -6.48 25.00 -12.22
C HIS A 169 -5.33 25.08 -13.22
N LYS A 170 -4.14 24.66 -12.77
CA LYS A 170 -2.91 24.74 -13.59
C LYS A 170 -2.61 23.45 -14.36
N GLY A 171 -3.39 22.45 -14.17
CA GLY A 171 -3.21 21.09 -14.64
C GLY A 171 -3.07 20.11 -13.48
#